data_91ce492050067f54d8cc7806bb6e07db
#
_entry.id   91ce492050067f54d8cc7806bb6e07db
#
_cell.length_a   1.000
_cell.length_b   1.000
_cell.length_c   1.000
_cell.angle_alpha   90.00
_cell.angle_beta   90.00
_cell.angle_gamma   90.00
#
_symmetry.space_group_name_H-M   'P 1'
#
loop_
_entity.id
_entity.type
_entity.pdbx_description
1 polymer ?
#
loop_
_entity_poly.entity_id
_entity_poly.type
_entity_poly.pdbx_seq_one_letter_code
_entity_poly.pdbx_strand_id
1 'polypeptide(L)'
;ARTPDATVQQAKVLIDITVLNEATSSPKGVTIKNVLYDDKGVETGSSESPLTIDANGETKVMQQIVVDNPALWSIESPNLYTLKTYVMSGKRVIDNVTTTIGIRHIEYDINKGFLLNGKQVKMKGVNLHHEAGGVGAAVPERMWERRLQILKDGGCNAVRTAHNIPTTEFLDLCDKMGILVIDEVFDEWKSGKRTYSYHVFCEEWCE
;
A
#
# COMPACT_ATOMS: atom_id res chain seq x y z
N ALA A 1 -5.95 0.96 -1.69
CA ALA A 1 -6.95 0.89 -0.63
C ALA A 1 -6.50 1.64 0.62
N ARG A 2 -7.43 2.19 1.41
CA ARG A 2 -7.17 2.99 2.61
C ARG A 2 -8.13 2.58 3.72
N THR A 3 -7.69 2.68 4.98
CA THR A 3 -8.49 2.32 6.17
C THR A 3 -8.49 3.44 7.23
N PRO A 4 -9.07 4.64 6.94
CA PRO A 4 -8.89 5.84 7.76
C PRO A 4 -9.46 5.71 9.17
N ASP A 5 -10.54 4.95 9.35
CA ASP A 5 -11.31 4.86 10.61
C ASP A 5 -11.35 3.41 11.14
N ALA A 6 -10.20 2.71 11.11
CA ALA A 6 -10.16 1.33 11.59
C ALA A 6 -10.13 1.26 13.11
N THR A 7 -11.04 0.45 13.68
CA THR A 7 -11.09 0.08 15.09
C THR A 7 -11.14 -1.45 15.23
N VAL A 8 -11.02 -1.97 16.45
CA VAL A 8 -11.17 -3.41 16.70
C VAL A 8 -12.60 -3.92 16.50
N GLN A 9 -13.61 -3.02 16.52
CA GLN A 9 -15.02 -3.37 16.30
C GLN A 9 -15.39 -3.33 14.83
N GLN A 10 -14.87 -2.36 14.08
CA GLN A 10 -15.22 -2.17 12.69
C GLN A 10 -14.15 -1.37 11.96
N ALA A 11 -13.97 -1.68 10.68
CA ALA A 11 -13.15 -0.89 9.77
C ALA A 11 -13.89 -0.62 8.45
N LYS A 12 -13.62 0.55 7.87
CA LYS A 12 -14.01 0.90 6.50
C LYS A 12 -12.80 0.79 5.60
N VAL A 13 -12.87 -0.09 4.63
CA VAL A 13 -11.85 -0.22 3.56
C VAL A 13 -12.34 0.59 2.37
N LEU A 14 -11.72 1.73 2.12
CA LEU A 14 -11.96 2.57 0.95
C LEU A 14 -11.07 2.14 -0.19
N ILE A 15 -11.64 1.91 -1.37
CA ILE A 15 -10.96 1.35 -2.53
C ILE A 15 -11.10 2.33 -3.68
N ASP A 16 -9.99 2.95 -4.09
CA ASP A 16 -9.93 3.81 -5.26
C ASP A 16 -9.43 2.96 -6.44
N ILE A 17 -10.21 2.93 -7.51
CA ILE A 17 -9.97 2.10 -8.68
C ILE A 17 -9.95 2.98 -9.92
N THR A 18 -8.89 2.89 -10.70
CA THR A 18 -8.81 3.50 -12.02
C THR A 18 -8.90 2.39 -13.05
N VAL A 19 -9.87 2.49 -13.96
CA VAL A 19 -10.05 1.56 -15.07
C VAL A 19 -9.78 2.27 -16.38
N LEU A 20 -8.93 1.66 -17.21
CA LEU A 20 -8.60 2.11 -18.55
C LEU A 20 -9.30 1.22 -19.57
N ASN A 21 -9.91 1.81 -20.58
CA ASN A 21 -10.43 1.11 -21.76
C ASN A 21 -9.61 1.50 -22.99
N GLU A 22 -8.73 0.64 -23.41
CA GLU A 22 -7.88 0.83 -24.60
C GLU A 22 -8.58 0.40 -25.90
N ALA A 23 -9.82 -0.12 -25.82
CA ALA A 23 -10.59 -0.51 -26.98
C ALA A 23 -11.24 0.71 -27.65
N THR A 24 -11.47 0.61 -28.96
CA THR A 24 -12.14 1.65 -29.77
C THR A 24 -13.66 1.68 -29.61
N SER A 25 -14.21 0.91 -28.69
CA SER A 25 -15.64 0.84 -28.37
C SER A 25 -15.91 0.91 -26.88
N SER A 26 -17.05 1.50 -26.51
CA SER A 26 -17.53 1.55 -25.11
C SER A 26 -18.22 0.24 -24.77
N PRO A 27 -17.73 -0.54 -23.78
CA PRO A 27 -18.37 -1.78 -23.37
C PRO A 27 -19.68 -1.49 -22.62
N LYS A 28 -20.67 -2.39 -22.76
CA LYS A 28 -21.95 -2.31 -22.03
C LYS A 28 -22.02 -3.36 -20.93
N GLY A 29 -22.75 -3.03 -19.86
CA GLY A 29 -23.02 -3.97 -18.76
C GLY A 29 -21.75 -4.39 -18.02
N VAL A 30 -20.80 -3.48 -17.88
CA VAL A 30 -19.59 -3.68 -17.08
C VAL A 30 -19.86 -3.33 -15.63
N THR A 31 -19.34 -4.14 -14.72
CA THR A 31 -19.36 -3.88 -13.28
C THR A 31 -17.97 -4.04 -12.69
N ILE A 32 -17.70 -3.32 -11.59
CA ILE A 32 -16.54 -3.51 -10.73
C ILE A 32 -17.00 -4.23 -9.48
N LYS A 33 -16.37 -5.38 -9.19
CA LYS A 33 -16.62 -6.15 -7.98
C LYS A 33 -15.33 -6.26 -7.17
N ASN A 34 -15.41 -5.89 -5.90
CA ASN A 34 -14.33 -6.10 -4.93
C ASN A 34 -14.76 -7.17 -3.92
N VAL A 35 -13.83 -8.06 -3.58
CA VAL A 35 -14.02 -9.06 -2.53
C VAL A 35 -12.79 -9.06 -1.64
N LEU A 36 -13.01 -8.93 -0.35
CA LEU A 36 -11.95 -8.93 0.67
C LEU A 36 -11.96 -10.27 1.41
N TYR A 37 -10.77 -10.88 1.49
CA TYR A 37 -10.56 -12.15 2.19
C TYR A 37 -9.57 -11.96 3.34
N ASP A 38 -9.79 -12.67 4.43
CA ASP A 38 -8.83 -12.76 5.53
C ASP A 38 -7.63 -13.67 5.18
N ASP A 39 -6.73 -13.85 6.14
CA ASP A 39 -5.54 -14.71 6.03
C ASP A 39 -5.85 -16.20 5.85
N LYS A 40 -7.09 -16.62 6.14
CA LYS A 40 -7.59 -18.00 5.96
C LYS A 40 -8.33 -18.16 4.64
N GLY A 41 -8.46 -17.10 3.85
CA GLY A 41 -9.19 -17.10 2.60
C GLY A 41 -10.72 -17.04 2.78
N VAL A 42 -11.20 -16.63 3.96
CA VAL A 42 -12.64 -16.42 4.22
C VAL A 42 -13.03 -15.03 3.76
N GLU A 43 -14.10 -14.91 2.99
CA GLU A 43 -14.66 -13.62 2.58
C GLU A 43 -15.15 -12.85 3.80
N THR A 44 -14.61 -11.63 3.99
CA THR A 44 -14.96 -10.72 5.10
C THR A 44 -15.83 -9.57 4.66
N GLY A 45 -16.01 -9.38 3.37
CA GLY A 45 -16.88 -8.38 2.79
C GLY A 45 -16.67 -8.20 1.29
N SER A 46 -17.65 -7.61 0.65
CA SER A 46 -17.58 -7.32 -0.78
C SER A 46 -18.35 -6.05 -1.14
N SER A 47 -18.04 -5.51 -2.31
CA SER A 47 -18.77 -4.38 -2.91
C SER A 47 -18.84 -4.57 -4.42
N GLU A 48 -19.93 -4.08 -5.03
CA GLU A 48 -20.11 -4.12 -6.47
C GLU A 48 -20.85 -2.87 -6.94
N SER A 49 -20.45 -2.32 -8.08
CA SER A 49 -21.09 -1.20 -8.73
C SER A 49 -20.98 -1.27 -10.25
N PRO A 50 -21.96 -0.72 -11.00
CA PRO A 50 -21.85 -0.61 -12.44
C PRO A 50 -20.70 0.35 -12.82
N LEU A 51 -20.06 0.07 -13.94
CA LEU A 51 -19.04 0.89 -14.56
C LEU A 51 -19.49 1.35 -15.93
N THR A 52 -19.41 2.67 -16.17
CA THR A 52 -19.49 3.24 -17.52
C THR A 52 -18.13 3.78 -17.89
N ILE A 53 -17.63 3.37 -19.06
CA ILE A 53 -16.34 3.79 -19.56
C ILE A 53 -16.40 3.96 -21.09
N ASP A 54 -15.88 5.07 -21.58
CA ASP A 54 -15.86 5.36 -23.00
C ASP A 54 -14.75 4.59 -23.74
N ALA A 55 -14.84 4.57 -25.07
CA ALA A 55 -13.77 4.08 -25.92
C ALA A 55 -12.49 4.91 -25.72
N ASN A 56 -11.35 4.24 -25.59
CA ASN A 56 -10.05 4.87 -25.28
C ASN A 56 -10.13 5.82 -24.07
N GLY A 57 -10.95 5.46 -23.04
CA GLY A 57 -11.23 6.31 -21.90
C GLY A 57 -10.69 5.78 -20.58
N GLU A 58 -10.73 6.65 -19.57
CA GLU A 58 -10.40 6.34 -18.18
C GLU A 58 -11.60 6.66 -17.29
N THR A 59 -11.87 5.81 -16.31
CA THR A 59 -12.91 6.08 -15.30
C THR A 59 -12.37 5.73 -13.91
N LYS A 60 -12.60 6.65 -12.96
CA LYS A 60 -12.26 6.45 -11.54
C LYS A 60 -13.52 6.07 -10.77
N VAL A 61 -13.42 5.00 -10.00
CA VAL A 61 -14.51 4.49 -9.17
C VAL A 61 -14.00 4.39 -7.74
N MET A 62 -14.78 4.85 -6.78
CA MET A 62 -14.54 4.65 -5.37
C MET A 62 -15.58 3.71 -4.80
N GLN A 63 -15.13 2.65 -4.12
CA GLN A 63 -16.00 1.71 -3.42
C GLN A 63 -15.59 1.60 -1.95
N GLN A 64 -16.46 1.05 -1.12
CA GLN A 64 -16.22 0.82 0.29
C GLN A 64 -16.66 -0.59 0.67
N ILE A 65 -15.85 -1.24 1.49
CA ILE A 65 -16.19 -2.48 2.20
C ILE A 65 -16.14 -2.19 3.69
N VAL A 66 -17.17 -2.62 4.42
CA VAL A 66 -17.20 -2.58 5.89
C VAL A 66 -16.80 -3.96 6.39
N VAL A 67 -15.86 -4.00 7.32
CA VAL A 67 -15.37 -5.23 7.96
C VAL A 67 -15.67 -5.15 9.45
N ASP A 68 -16.46 -6.07 9.96
CA ASP A 68 -16.76 -6.16 11.38
C ASP A 68 -15.70 -7.01 12.10
N ASN A 69 -15.27 -6.56 13.28
CA ASN A 69 -14.24 -7.19 14.11
C ASN A 69 -12.95 -7.54 13.34
N PRO A 70 -12.34 -6.58 12.61
CA PRO A 70 -11.17 -6.86 11.80
C PRO A 70 -9.97 -7.26 12.63
N ALA A 71 -9.16 -8.19 12.12
CA ALA A 71 -7.82 -8.43 12.62
C ALA A 71 -6.92 -7.28 12.17
N LEU A 72 -6.65 -6.33 13.05
CA LEU A 72 -5.85 -5.15 12.71
C LEU A 72 -4.38 -5.54 12.47
N TRP A 73 -3.77 -4.88 11.49
CA TRP A 73 -2.33 -4.95 11.28
C TRP A 73 -1.59 -4.15 12.37
N SER A 74 -0.60 -4.77 13.00
CA SER A 74 0.32 -4.11 13.93
C SER A 74 1.73 -4.66 13.76
N ILE A 75 2.70 -4.04 14.42
CA ILE A 75 4.11 -4.47 14.43
C ILE A 75 4.24 -5.90 14.96
N GLU A 76 3.47 -6.23 16.01
CA GLU A 76 3.50 -7.52 16.70
C GLU A 76 2.63 -8.58 16.02
N SER A 77 1.58 -8.13 15.33
CA SER A 77 0.60 -8.97 14.64
C SER A 77 0.29 -8.39 13.27
N PRO A 78 1.15 -8.62 12.27
CA PRO A 78 1.02 -8.03 10.93
C PRO A 78 -0.04 -8.78 10.10
N ASN A 79 -1.32 -8.69 10.56
CA ASN A 79 -2.43 -9.34 9.89
C ASN A 79 -2.69 -8.70 8.53
N LEU A 80 -2.74 -9.51 7.49
CA LEU A 80 -2.95 -9.08 6.12
C LEU A 80 -4.21 -9.70 5.53
N TYR A 81 -4.86 -8.93 4.67
CA TYR A 81 -6.03 -9.31 3.89
C TYR A 81 -5.67 -9.34 2.41
N THR A 82 -6.43 -10.12 1.65
CA THR A 82 -6.34 -10.17 0.20
C THR A 82 -7.56 -9.49 -0.40
N LEU A 83 -7.38 -8.37 -1.05
CA LEU A 83 -8.40 -7.67 -1.82
C LEU A 83 -8.32 -8.13 -3.28
N LYS A 84 -9.40 -8.71 -3.80
CA LYS A 84 -9.54 -9.05 -5.21
C LYS A 84 -10.53 -8.10 -5.87
N THR A 85 -10.05 -7.37 -6.87
CA THR A 85 -10.84 -6.46 -7.69
C THR A 85 -11.06 -7.11 -9.05
N TYR A 86 -12.30 -7.19 -9.50
CA TYR A 86 -12.70 -7.76 -10.78
C TYR A 86 -13.41 -6.73 -11.63
N VAL A 87 -13.06 -6.69 -12.91
CA VAL A 87 -13.85 -6.03 -13.95
C VAL A 87 -14.68 -7.12 -14.63
N MET A 88 -16.01 -6.98 -14.55
CA MET A 88 -16.96 -7.98 -15.02
C MET A 88 -17.73 -7.47 -16.24
N SER A 89 -17.98 -8.35 -17.21
CA SER A 89 -18.98 -8.14 -18.26
C SER A 89 -20.06 -9.21 -18.13
N GLY A 90 -21.17 -8.84 -17.55
CA GLY A 90 -22.17 -9.80 -17.07
C GLY A 90 -21.58 -10.75 -16.02
N LYS A 91 -21.56 -12.05 -16.33
CA LYS A 91 -20.95 -13.08 -15.44
C LYS A 91 -19.48 -13.38 -15.74
N ARG A 92 -18.92 -12.80 -16.79
CA ARG A 92 -17.55 -13.07 -17.22
C ARG A 92 -16.60 -12.07 -16.60
N VAL A 93 -15.54 -12.55 -15.95
CA VAL A 93 -14.37 -11.74 -15.56
C VAL A 93 -13.60 -11.38 -16.82
N ILE A 94 -13.39 -10.11 -17.08
CA ILE A 94 -12.61 -9.58 -18.22
C ILE A 94 -11.24 -9.08 -17.78
N ASP A 95 -11.13 -8.62 -16.52
CA ASP A 95 -9.84 -8.27 -15.91
C ASP A 95 -9.92 -8.45 -14.39
N ASN A 96 -8.77 -8.60 -13.73
CA ASN A 96 -8.70 -8.66 -12.28
C ASN A 96 -7.32 -8.24 -11.76
N VAL A 97 -7.33 -7.72 -10.52
CA VAL A 97 -6.11 -7.45 -9.76
C VAL A 97 -6.26 -7.97 -8.33
N THR A 98 -5.16 -8.45 -7.77
CA THR A 98 -5.10 -8.88 -6.37
C THR A 98 -4.13 -7.96 -5.62
N THR A 99 -4.59 -7.40 -4.51
CA THR A 99 -3.82 -6.47 -3.67
C THR A 99 -3.79 -6.99 -2.24
N THR A 100 -2.62 -7.05 -1.63
CA THR A 100 -2.49 -7.32 -0.19
C THR A 100 -2.65 -6.01 0.58
N ILE A 101 -3.43 -6.01 1.64
CA ILE A 101 -3.66 -4.84 2.49
C ILE A 101 -3.61 -5.19 3.98
N GLY A 102 -3.13 -4.27 4.80
CA GLY A 102 -3.27 -4.31 6.25
C GLY A 102 -4.34 -3.32 6.72
N ILE A 103 -5.29 -3.77 7.53
CA ILE A 103 -6.28 -2.87 8.12
C ILE A 103 -5.68 -2.25 9.37
N ARG A 104 -5.47 -0.92 9.37
CA ARG A 104 -4.86 -0.19 10.47
C ARG A 104 -5.35 1.25 10.52
N HIS A 105 -5.27 1.87 11.70
CA HIS A 105 -5.47 3.30 11.88
C HIS A 105 -4.16 3.97 12.31
N ILE A 106 -3.80 5.04 11.64
CA ILE A 106 -2.60 5.85 11.91
C ILE A 106 -3.05 7.25 12.31
N GLU A 107 -2.49 7.75 13.41
CA GLU A 107 -2.75 9.07 13.92
C GLU A 107 -1.44 9.72 14.38
N TYR A 108 -1.35 11.03 14.21
CA TYR A 108 -0.27 11.87 14.74
C TYR A 108 -0.86 12.85 15.74
N ASP A 109 -0.52 12.69 17.00
CA ASP A 109 -0.95 13.58 18.08
C ASP A 109 0.23 14.45 18.54
N ILE A 110 0.00 15.77 18.74
CA ILE A 110 1.06 16.70 19.08
C ILE A 110 1.72 16.40 20.45
N ASN A 111 1.00 15.76 21.36
CA ASN A 111 1.50 15.42 22.70
C ASN A 111 1.94 13.97 22.82
N LYS A 112 1.31 13.05 22.06
CA LYS A 112 1.55 11.61 22.12
C LYS A 112 2.45 11.11 20.99
N GLY A 113 2.64 11.89 19.92
CA GLY A 113 3.40 11.51 18.75
C GLY A 113 2.62 10.55 17.85
N PHE A 114 3.31 9.51 17.36
CA PHE A 114 2.73 8.53 16.45
C PHE A 114 1.90 7.48 17.20
N LEU A 115 0.67 7.29 16.73
CA LEU A 115 -0.22 6.24 17.24
C LEU A 115 -0.58 5.27 16.12
N LEU A 116 -0.53 3.98 16.43
CA LEU A 116 -0.98 2.89 15.57
C LEU A 116 -2.13 2.17 16.29
N ASN A 117 -3.31 2.15 15.66
CA ASN A 117 -4.53 1.58 16.24
C ASN A 117 -4.84 2.15 17.66
N GLY A 118 -4.64 3.46 17.83
CA GLY A 118 -4.87 4.17 19.08
C GLY A 118 -3.79 3.97 20.16
N LYS A 119 -2.75 3.17 19.89
CA LYS A 119 -1.64 2.94 20.84
C LYS A 119 -0.42 3.76 20.42
N GLN A 120 0.19 4.44 21.37
CA GLN A 120 1.44 5.15 21.13
C GLN A 120 2.56 4.16 20.79
N VAL A 121 3.24 4.43 19.67
CA VAL A 121 4.36 3.61 19.18
C VAL A 121 5.61 4.47 19.05
N LYS A 122 6.68 4.08 19.72
CA LYS A 122 8.00 4.63 19.51
C LYS A 122 8.66 3.96 18.31
N MET A 123 8.85 4.70 17.22
CA MET A 123 9.60 4.20 16.07
C MET A 123 11.07 4.04 16.44
N LYS A 124 11.58 2.84 16.30
CA LYS A 124 12.99 2.47 16.48
C LYS A 124 13.46 1.91 15.16
N GLY A 125 14.30 2.65 14.44
CA GLY A 125 14.63 2.26 13.09
C GLY A 125 15.98 2.79 12.62
N VAL A 126 16.29 2.42 11.38
CA VAL A 126 17.50 2.78 10.67
C VAL A 126 17.17 3.34 9.29
N ASN A 127 18.11 4.06 8.71
CA ASN A 127 18.07 4.39 7.28
C ASN A 127 18.60 3.19 6.49
N LEU A 128 17.89 2.84 5.41
CA LEU A 128 18.31 1.84 4.46
C LEU A 128 18.47 2.46 3.07
N HIS A 129 19.65 2.33 2.50
CA HIS A 129 19.88 2.61 1.09
C HIS A 129 19.51 1.39 0.25
N HIS A 130 19.04 1.63 -0.98
CA HIS A 130 18.65 0.57 -1.91
C HIS A 130 19.90 -0.05 -2.57
N GLU A 131 20.66 -0.78 -1.75
CA GLU A 131 21.88 -1.46 -2.16
C GLU A 131 22.16 -2.72 -1.35
N ALA A 132 22.95 -3.64 -1.90
CA ALA A 132 23.42 -4.81 -1.17
C ALA A 132 24.83 -5.23 -1.63
N GLY A 133 25.83 -4.42 -1.29
CA GLY A 133 27.24 -4.75 -1.52
C GLY A 133 27.53 -5.18 -2.97
N GLY A 134 27.99 -6.42 -3.17
CA GLY A 134 28.40 -6.94 -4.46
C GLY A 134 27.32 -7.02 -5.55
N VAL A 135 26.02 -6.85 -5.23
CA VAL A 135 24.93 -6.86 -6.21
C VAL A 135 24.41 -5.45 -6.52
N GLY A 136 24.93 -4.42 -5.84
CA GLY A 136 24.47 -3.04 -6.02
C GLY A 136 22.97 -2.89 -5.73
N ALA A 137 22.23 -2.18 -6.59
CA ALA A 137 20.80 -1.93 -6.44
C ALA A 137 19.90 -3.11 -6.89
N ALA A 138 20.45 -4.13 -7.56
CA ALA A 138 19.70 -5.33 -7.93
C ALA A 138 19.58 -6.29 -6.73
N VAL A 139 18.96 -5.84 -5.66
CA VAL A 139 18.86 -6.58 -4.41
C VAL A 139 17.79 -7.65 -4.48
N PRO A 140 18.12 -8.95 -4.42
CA PRO A 140 17.13 -10.02 -4.38
C PRO A 140 16.25 -9.94 -3.11
N GLU A 141 14.98 -10.35 -3.23
CA GLU A 141 13.99 -10.34 -2.13
C GLU A 141 14.53 -11.03 -0.87
N ARG A 142 15.19 -12.18 -1.01
CA ARG A 142 15.79 -12.93 0.11
C ARG A 142 16.84 -12.13 0.89
N MET A 143 17.55 -11.21 0.24
CA MET A 143 18.52 -10.34 0.93
C MET A 143 17.81 -9.27 1.74
N TRP A 144 16.71 -8.73 1.23
CA TRP A 144 15.83 -7.81 1.98
C TRP A 144 15.23 -8.50 3.19
N GLU A 145 14.65 -9.67 3.01
CA GLU A 145 14.08 -10.48 4.09
C GLU A 145 15.11 -10.71 5.21
N ARG A 146 16.34 -11.14 4.86
CA ARG A 146 17.40 -11.34 5.83
C ARG A 146 17.79 -10.05 6.58
N ARG A 147 17.89 -8.91 5.87
CA ARG A 147 18.20 -7.62 6.49
C ARG A 147 17.11 -7.18 7.47
N LEU A 148 15.86 -7.24 7.04
CA LEU A 148 14.71 -6.89 7.85
C LEU A 148 14.62 -7.78 9.09
N GLN A 149 14.91 -9.09 8.96
CA GLN A 149 14.96 -10.01 10.09
C GLN A 149 16.05 -9.61 11.10
N ILE A 150 17.27 -9.30 10.64
CA ILE A 150 18.36 -8.85 11.52
C ILE A 150 17.98 -7.55 12.26
N LEU A 151 17.37 -6.60 11.55
CA LEU A 151 16.92 -5.36 12.17
C LEU A 151 15.83 -5.61 13.22
N LYS A 152 14.89 -6.47 12.92
CA LYS A 152 13.81 -6.87 13.83
C LYS A 152 14.36 -7.57 15.09
N ASP A 153 15.29 -8.50 14.92
CA ASP A 153 15.98 -9.19 16.03
C ASP A 153 16.80 -8.22 16.89
N GLY A 154 17.33 -7.15 16.28
CA GLY A 154 17.97 -6.04 16.97
C GLY A 154 17.02 -5.05 17.65
N GLY A 155 15.70 -5.29 17.59
CA GLY A 155 14.66 -4.45 18.22
C GLY A 155 14.18 -3.27 17.38
N CYS A 156 14.51 -3.23 16.08
CA CYS A 156 13.94 -2.25 15.16
C CYS A 156 12.50 -2.62 14.79
N ASN A 157 11.65 -1.61 14.65
CA ASN A 157 10.26 -1.73 14.18
C ASN A 157 9.95 -0.81 13.00
N ALA A 158 10.94 -0.06 12.52
CA ALA A 158 10.78 0.88 11.44
C ALA A 158 12.05 0.97 10.58
N VAL A 159 11.88 1.36 9.33
CA VAL A 159 12.95 1.70 8.40
C VAL A 159 12.60 2.97 7.65
N ARG A 160 13.63 3.73 7.23
CA ARG A 160 13.48 4.85 6.31
C ARG A 160 14.23 4.52 5.03
N THR A 161 13.53 4.60 3.90
CA THR A 161 14.13 4.36 2.58
C THR A 161 14.90 5.60 2.14
N ALA A 162 16.18 5.66 2.48
CA ALA A 162 17.02 6.81 2.24
C ALA A 162 17.81 6.62 0.94
N HIS A 163 17.65 7.41 -0.05
CA HIS A 163 16.71 8.52 -0.36
C HIS A 163 16.08 8.19 -1.71
N ASN A 164 15.31 7.14 -1.80
CA ASN A 164 14.78 6.60 -3.05
C ASN A 164 13.50 5.80 -2.80
N ILE A 165 12.69 5.70 -3.83
CA ILE A 165 11.50 4.84 -3.83
C ILE A 165 11.93 3.38 -3.65
N PRO A 166 11.40 2.66 -2.67
CA PRO A 166 11.67 1.24 -2.48
C PRO A 166 10.97 0.38 -3.53
N THR A 167 11.43 -0.85 -3.71
CA THR A 167 10.72 -1.81 -4.55
C THR A 167 9.46 -2.32 -3.87
N THR A 168 8.50 -2.79 -4.67
CA THR A 168 7.24 -3.37 -4.17
C THR A 168 7.51 -4.57 -3.26
N GLU A 169 8.46 -5.44 -3.63
CA GLU A 169 8.85 -6.63 -2.85
C GLU A 169 9.39 -6.26 -1.46
N PHE A 170 10.13 -5.15 -1.37
CA PHE A 170 10.60 -4.65 -0.08
C PHE A 170 9.43 -4.18 0.80
N LEU A 171 8.47 -3.46 0.25
CA LEU A 171 7.29 -3.01 0.97
C LEU A 171 6.40 -4.18 1.40
N ASP A 172 6.20 -5.17 0.51
CA ASP A 172 5.47 -6.40 0.82
C ASP A 172 6.11 -7.19 1.97
N LEU A 173 7.44 -7.24 2.02
CA LEU A 173 8.17 -7.83 3.15
C LEU A 173 7.96 -7.02 4.45
N CYS A 174 8.01 -5.70 4.39
CA CYS A 174 7.74 -4.86 5.55
C CYS A 174 6.32 -5.06 6.09
N ASP A 175 5.33 -5.15 5.22
CA ASP A 175 3.95 -5.45 5.58
C ASP A 175 3.81 -6.82 6.26
N LYS A 176 4.42 -7.86 5.68
CA LYS A 176 4.42 -9.24 6.23
C LYS A 176 5.17 -9.35 7.55
N MET A 177 6.23 -8.59 7.73
CA MET A 177 7.10 -8.67 8.90
C MET A 177 6.73 -7.69 10.02
N GLY A 178 5.74 -6.83 9.84
CA GLY A 178 5.33 -5.85 10.84
C GLY A 178 6.37 -4.74 11.01
N ILE A 179 6.90 -4.21 9.92
CA ILE A 179 7.88 -3.12 9.92
C ILE A 179 7.24 -1.88 9.33
N LEU A 180 7.30 -0.78 10.06
CA LEU A 180 6.86 0.53 9.57
C LEU A 180 7.88 1.09 8.59
N VAL A 181 7.41 1.77 7.54
CA VAL A 181 8.25 2.39 6.55
C VAL A 181 8.00 3.89 6.51
N ILE A 182 9.07 4.68 6.58
CA ILE A 182 9.08 6.07 6.14
C ILE A 182 9.58 6.06 4.71
N ASP A 183 8.62 6.11 3.79
CA ASP A 183 8.88 6.08 2.36
C ASP A 183 9.39 7.44 1.89
N GLU A 184 10.54 7.45 1.25
CA GLU A 184 11.21 8.66 0.79
C GLU A 184 11.50 8.55 -0.70
N VAL A 185 10.98 9.49 -1.48
CA VAL A 185 11.19 9.53 -2.93
C VAL A 185 12.61 10.00 -3.25
N PHE A 186 13.03 11.10 -2.64
CA PHE A 186 14.39 11.67 -2.69
C PHE A 186 14.61 12.66 -1.53
N ASP A 187 15.85 13.04 -1.32
CA ASP A 187 16.29 13.80 -0.15
C ASP A 187 16.26 15.33 -0.32
N GLU A 188 15.79 15.81 -1.44
CA GLU A 188 15.66 17.24 -1.76
C GLU A 188 14.46 17.48 -2.68
N TRP A 189 13.84 18.67 -2.56
CA TRP A 189 12.63 19.01 -3.28
C TRP A 189 12.82 20.30 -4.10
N LYS A 190 12.43 21.47 -3.56
CA LYS A 190 12.49 22.76 -4.26
C LYS A 190 13.90 23.38 -4.28
N SER A 191 14.72 23.05 -3.30
CA SER A 191 16.08 23.56 -3.18
C SER A 191 17.08 22.45 -3.39
N GLY A 192 17.87 22.55 -4.46
CA GLY A 192 18.92 21.59 -4.76
C GLY A 192 20.09 21.70 -3.79
N LYS A 193 20.64 20.57 -3.37
CA LYS A 193 21.86 20.49 -2.58
C LYS A 193 23.12 20.66 -3.43
N ARG A 194 23.03 20.36 -4.71
CA ARG A 194 24.12 20.42 -5.70
C ARG A 194 23.59 20.86 -7.06
N THR A 195 24.48 21.24 -7.96
CA THR A 195 24.16 21.75 -9.32
C THR A 195 23.28 20.83 -10.17
N TYR A 196 23.40 19.51 -9.99
CA TYR A 196 22.64 18.50 -10.75
C TYR A 196 21.78 17.64 -9.81
N SER A 197 21.03 18.29 -8.93
CA SER A 197 20.14 17.63 -7.98
C SER A 197 18.74 17.43 -8.54
N TYR A 198 17.87 16.77 -7.75
CA TYR A 198 16.49 16.44 -8.13
C TYR A 198 15.50 17.62 -8.10
N HIS A 199 15.92 18.83 -7.74
CA HIS A 199 15.03 20.01 -7.68
C HIS A 199 14.35 20.30 -9.02
N VAL A 200 15.07 20.11 -10.15
CA VAL A 200 14.48 20.25 -11.50
C VAL A 200 13.38 19.20 -11.73
N PHE A 201 13.60 17.96 -11.28
CA PHE A 201 12.59 16.92 -11.35
C PHE A 201 11.33 17.27 -10.54
N CYS A 202 11.48 17.87 -9.36
CA CYS A 202 10.35 18.33 -8.56
C CYS A 202 9.54 19.42 -9.25
N GLU A 203 10.20 20.33 -9.98
CA GLU A 203 9.51 21.39 -10.72
C GLU A 203 8.68 20.85 -11.89
N GLU A 204 9.15 19.76 -12.52
CA GLU A 204 8.54 19.17 -13.70
C GLU A 204 7.47 18.08 -13.40
N TRP A 205 7.62 17.36 -12.29
CA TRP A 205 6.89 16.10 -12.03
C TRP A 205 6.14 16.03 -10.69
N CYS A 206 6.29 17.01 -9.81
CA CYS A 206 5.61 17.02 -8.50
C CYS A 206 4.28 17.82 -8.55
N GLU A 207 3.39 17.48 -9.49
CA GLU A 207 2.01 17.99 -9.54
C GLU A 207 1.03 17.07 -8.80
#